data_149b14829c4673d59c67a0019a363102
#
_entry.id   149b14829c4673d59c67a0019a363102
#
_cell.length_a   1.000
_cell.length_b   1.000
_cell.length_c   1.000
_cell.angle_alpha   90.00
_cell.angle_beta   90.00
_cell.angle_gamma   90.00
#
_symmetry.space_group_name_H-M   'P 1'
#
loop_
_entity.id
_entity.type
_entity.pdbx_description
1 polymer ?
#
loop_
_entity_poly.entity_id
_entity_poly.type
_entity_poly.pdbx_seq_one_letter_code
_entity_poly.pdbx_strand_id
1 'polypeptide(L)'
;MGARWPVLPTVLTALAVPAMVGLGVWQLQRAAWKESVLVRLAANAAAPVLVLGEAPIPRDAAFRQVVLWLDCPPVPPTPSGARLASGQAGFGWRLSCRAGNGSFVSVTLGASASPLDASAARALGEEASARSIWRGMLVERSNGAPGWLLVSRDALGPLAPAKAPGLESIPNNHRGYAIQWFAFAGTLAAIYAAWLARWRRARTG
;
A
#
# COMPACT_ATOMS: atom_id res chain seq x y z
N MET A 1 54.97 27.80 4.09
CA MET A 1 53.55 28.16 3.83
C MET A 1 52.66 27.31 4.73
N GLY A 2 52.06 27.85 5.80
CA GLY A 2 51.24 27.12 6.74
C GLY A 2 49.95 26.64 6.06
N ALA A 3 49.80 25.34 5.88
CA ALA A 3 48.58 24.78 5.32
C ALA A 3 47.38 25.16 6.24
N ARG A 4 46.44 25.93 5.71
CA ARG A 4 45.26 26.37 6.43
C ARG A 4 44.44 25.14 6.89
N TRP A 5 43.78 25.25 8.04
CA TRP A 5 42.86 24.22 8.50
C TRP A 5 41.82 23.87 7.40
N PRO A 6 41.49 22.60 7.19
CA PRO A 6 40.56 22.18 6.13
C PRO A 6 39.10 22.47 6.50
N VAL A 7 38.75 23.76 6.56
CA VAL A 7 37.43 24.23 7.04
C VAL A 7 36.28 23.64 6.22
N LEU A 8 36.38 23.70 4.89
CA LEU A 8 35.31 23.28 4.01
C LEU A 8 34.93 21.78 4.17
N PRO A 9 35.87 20.82 4.06
CA PRO A 9 35.55 19.41 4.27
C PRO A 9 35.08 19.12 5.70
N THR A 10 35.61 19.85 6.71
CA THR A 10 35.15 19.70 8.10
C THR A 10 33.70 20.13 8.26
N VAL A 11 33.32 21.29 7.73
CA VAL A 11 31.95 21.80 7.81
C VAL A 11 30.98 20.89 7.06
N LEU A 12 31.36 20.47 5.84
CA LEU A 12 30.53 19.56 5.06
C LEU A 12 30.30 18.23 5.79
N THR A 13 31.34 17.62 6.36
CA THR A 13 31.19 16.37 7.10
C THR A 13 30.37 16.56 8.39
N ALA A 14 30.63 17.67 9.11
CA ALA A 14 29.92 18.00 10.34
C ALA A 14 28.42 18.25 10.12
N LEU A 15 28.01 18.66 8.95
CA LEU A 15 26.60 18.81 8.56
C LEU A 15 26.02 17.51 7.98
N ALA A 16 26.76 16.83 7.10
CA ALA A 16 26.26 15.66 6.40
C ALA A 16 26.06 14.45 7.34
N VAL A 17 26.99 14.19 8.26
CA VAL A 17 26.88 13.04 9.17
C VAL A 17 25.65 13.14 10.07
N PRO A 18 25.39 14.25 10.79
CA PRO A 18 24.15 14.38 11.58
C PRO A 18 22.88 14.32 10.72
N ALA A 19 22.90 14.89 9.51
CA ALA A 19 21.75 14.81 8.61
C ALA A 19 21.43 13.35 8.21
N MET A 20 22.44 12.56 7.85
CA MET A 20 22.28 11.14 7.54
C MET A 20 21.80 10.34 8.75
N VAL A 21 22.34 10.60 9.95
CA VAL A 21 21.87 9.97 11.18
C VAL A 21 20.41 10.33 11.46
N GLY A 22 20.04 11.60 11.30
CA GLY A 22 18.64 12.06 11.44
C GLY A 22 17.69 11.36 10.48
N LEU A 23 18.09 11.18 9.21
CA LEU A 23 17.33 10.43 8.22
C LEU A 23 17.20 8.94 8.60
N GLY A 24 18.25 8.33 9.12
CA GLY A 24 18.23 6.97 9.63
C GLY A 24 17.23 6.80 10.78
N VAL A 25 17.26 7.70 11.75
CA VAL A 25 16.29 7.71 12.88
C VAL A 25 14.88 7.92 12.40
N TRP A 26 14.64 8.87 11.48
CA TRP A 26 13.31 9.09 10.87
C TRP A 26 12.79 7.83 10.17
N GLN A 27 13.65 7.11 9.44
CA GLN A 27 13.27 5.86 8.80
C GLN A 27 12.85 4.78 9.83
N LEU A 28 13.54 4.67 10.97
CA LEU A 28 13.14 3.74 12.04
C LEU A 28 11.78 4.11 12.64
N GLN A 29 11.54 5.40 12.90
CA GLN A 29 10.25 5.87 13.39
C GLN A 29 9.13 5.57 12.39
N ARG A 30 9.40 5.78 11.09
CA ARG A 30 8.44 5.47 10.03
C ARG A 30 8.16 3.97 9.92
N ALA A 31 9.20 3.12 10.10
CA ALA A 31 9.03 1.66 10.16
C ALA A 31 8.11 1.25 11.30
N ALA A 32 8.36 1.74 12.51
CA ALA A 32 7.57 1.43 13.70
C ALA A 32 6.09 1.89 13.54
N TRP A 33 5.87 3.10 13.03
CA TRP A 33 4.53 3.58 12.72
C TRP A 33 3.82 2.64 11.73
N LYS A 34 4.49 2.24 10.66
CA LYS A 34 3.91 1.37 9.64
C LYS A 34 3.59 -0.02 10.18
N GLU A 35 4.45 -0.56 11.04
CA GLU A 35 4.21 -1.83 11.73
C GLU A 35 2.95 -1.76 12.60
N SER A 36 2.73 -0.67 13.33
CA SER A 36 1.51 -0.50 14.11
C SER A 36 0.23 -0.44 13.25
N VAL A 37 0.33 0.13 12.04
CA VAL A 37 -0.78 0.10 11.06
C VAL A 37 -1.03 -1.32 10.57
N LEU A 38 0.03 -2.06 10.22
CA LEU A 38 -0.10 -3.45 9.74
C LEU A 38 -0.71 -4.38 10.80
N VAL A 39 -0.34 -4.21 12.08
CA VAL A 39 -0.94 -4.96 13.20
C VAL A 39 -2.44 -4.69 13.29
N ARG A 40 -2.88 -3.44 13.17
CA ARG A 40 -4.32 -3.10 13.17
C ARG A 40 -5.06 -3.71 11.97
N LEU A 41 -4.47 -3.64 10.78
CA LEU A 41 -5.06 -4.23 9.58
C LEU A 41 -5.12 -5.78 9.69
N ALA A 42 -4.13 -6.40 10.29
CA ALA A 42 -4.14 -7.85 10.57
C ALA A 42 -5.26 -8.23 11.55
N ALA A 43 -5.45 -7.44 12.60
CA ALA A 43 -6.55 -7.61 13.54
C ALA A 43 -7.91 -7.48 12.83
N ASN A 44 -8.06 -6.51 11.93
CA ASN A 44 -9.25 -6.34 11.11
C ASN A 44 -9.52 -7.56 10.22
N ALA A 45 -8.49 -8.07 9.55
CA ALA A 45 -8.62 -9.23 8.66
C ALA A 45 -9.03 -10.51 9.41
N ALA A 46 -8.61 -10.65 10.66
CA ALA A 46 -8.94 -11.78 11.53
C ALA A 46 -10.26 -11.61 12.30
N ALA A 47 -10.83 -10.40 12.32
CA ALA A 47 -12.04 -10.13 13.08
C ALA A 47 -13.28 -10.80 12.45
N PRO A 48 -14.34 -11.07 13.24
CA PRO A 48 -15.60 -11.60 12.73
C PRO A 48 -16.19 -10.75 11.60
N VAL A 49 -16.92 -11.37 10.70
CA VAL A 49 -17.58 -10.68 9.57
C VAL A 49 -18.46 -9.54 10.11
N LEU A 50 -18.26 -8.35 9.56
CA LEU A 50 -19.02 -7.17 9.92
C LEU A 50 -20.24 -7.04 9.00
N VAL A 51 -21.44 -7.21 9.53
CA VAL A 51 -22.68 -7.02 8.80
C VAL A 51 -23.10 -5.57 8.93
N LEU A 52 -22.96 -4.81 7.85
CA LEU A 52 -23.30 -3.39 7.81
C LEU A 52 -24.69 -3.13 7.23
N GLY A 53 -25.17 -4.00 6.33
CA GLY A 53 -26.42 -3.72 5.61
C GLY A 53 -26.33 -2.41 4.84
N GLU A 54 -27.17 -1.44 5.22
CA GLU A 54 -27.19 -0.07 4.67
C GLU A 54 -26.37 0.94 5.52
N ALA A 55 -25.84 0.51 6.66
CA ALA A 55 -25.10 1.41 7.55
C ALA A 55 -23.81 1.96 6.88
N PRO A 56 -23.36 3.15 7.27
CA PRO A 56 -22.14 3.73 6.74
C PRO A 56 -20.93 2.86 7.08
N ILE A 57 -20.01 2.77 6.13
CA ILE A 57 -18.75 2.01 6.32
C ILE A 57 -17.87 2.76 7.32
N PRO A 58 -17.47 2.12 8.43
CA PRO A 58 -16.56 2.72 9.40
C PRO A 58 -15.20 3.06 8.76
N ARG A 59 -14.57 4.15 9.20
CA ARG A 59 -13.27 4.60 8.65
C ARG A 59 -12.13 3.60 8.87
N ASP A 60 -12.24 2.79 9.89
CA ASP A 60 -11.26 1.75 10.28
C ASP A 60 -11.58 0.36 9.70
N ALA A 61 -12.56 0.26 8.80
CA ALA A 61 -13.01 -1.03 8.23
C ALA A 61 -12.06 -1.61 7.16
N ALA A 62 -10.92 -0.99 6.88
CA ALA A 62 -9.95 -1.51 5.93
C ALA A 62 -9.50 -2.93 6.32
N PHE A 63 -9.46 -3.83 5.34
CA PHE A 63 -9.16 -5.27 5.48
C PHE A 63 -10.19 -6.08 6.29
N ARG A 64 -11.36 -5.51 6.65
CA ARG A 64 -12.46 -6.27 7.27
C ARG A 64 -13.20 -7.10 6.22
N GLN A 65 -13.61 -8.32 6.63
CA GLN A 65 -14.64 -9.07 5.93
C GLN A 65 -16.00 -8.45 6.27
N VAL A 66 -16.79 -8.11 5.24
CA VAL A 66 -18.06 -7.41 5.42
C VAL A 66 -19.20 -8.04 4.64
N VAL A 67 -20.40 -7.75 5.07
CA VAL A 67 -21.64 -7.92 4.30
C VAL A 67 -22.29 -6.55 4.13
N LEU A 68 -22.46 -6.14 2.88
CA LEU A 68 -23.02 -4.85 2.49
C LEU A 68 -24.26 -5.06 1.62
N TRP A 69 -25.20 -4.14 1.72
CA TRP A 69 -26.29 -4.02 0.77
C TRP A 69 -25.95 -2.91 -0.20
N LEU A 70 -25.82 -3.28 -1.47
CA LEU A 70 -25.40 -2.35 -2.52
C LEU A 70 -26.39 -2.45 -3.69
N ASP A 71 -26.72 -1.30 -4.23
CA ASP A 71 -27.43 -1.15 -5.48
C ASP A 71 -26.43 -0.92 -6.61
N CYS A 72 -26.34 -1.89 -7.52
CA CYS A 72 -25.41 -1.86 -8.64
C CYS A 72 -26.16 -1.53 -9.95
N PRO A 73 -25.67 -0.61 -10.78
CA PRO A 73 -26.31 -0.30 -12.05
C PRO A 73 -26.11 -1.44 -13.05
N PRO A 74 -27.09 -1.69 -13.96
CA PRO A 74 -26.99 -2.71 -15.00
C PRO A 74 -26.13 -2.24 -16.18
N VAL A 75 -24.88 -1.86 -15.90
CA VAL A 75 -23.92 -1.40 -16.91
C VAL A 75 -22.72 -2.32 -16.95
N PRO A 76 -22.04 -2.45 -18.10
CA PRO A 76 -20.84 -3.26 -18.19
C PRO A 76 -19.78 -2.81 -17.17
N PRO A 77 -19.18 -3.75 -16.40
CA PRO A 77 -18.08 -3.42 -15.50
C PRO A 77 -16.82 -3.01 -16.27
N THR A 78 -16.00 -2.20 -15.63
CA THR A 78 -14.73 -1.74 -16.20
C THR A 78 -13.58 -2.68 -15.85
N PRO A 79 -12.69 -3.00 -16.80
CA PRO A 79 -11.52 -3.82 -16.51
C PRO A 79 -10.50 -3.06 -15.68
N SER A 80 -9.79 -3.76 -14.81
CA SER A 80 -8.69 -3.25 -13.99
C SER A 80 -7.65 -4.35 -13.79
N GLY A 81 -6.43 -3.98 -13.41
CA GLY A 81 -5.45 -4.99 -13.00
C GLY A 81 -5.91 -5.75 -11.76
N ALA A 82 -5.81 -7.08 -11.78
CA ALA A 82 -6.11 -7.94 -10.64
C ALA A 82 -5.19 -9.17 -10.63
N ARG A 83 -5.26 -9.94 -9.56
CA ARG A 83 -4.72 -11.29 -9.49
C ARG A 83 -5.85 -12.28 -9.29
N LEU A 84 -5.76 -13.42 -9.95
CA LEU A 84 -6.62 -14.56 -9.69
C LEU A 84 -6.25 -15.19 -8.33
N ALA A 85 -7.12 -16.03 -7.80
CA ALA A 85 -6.83 -16.78 -6.56
C ALA A 85 -5.53 -17.59 -6.65
N SER A 86 -5.14 -18.06 -7.84
CA SER A 86 -3.87 -18.73 -8.14
C SER A 86 -2.63 -17.83 -7.96
N GLY A 87 -2.82 -16.50 -7.87
CA GLY A 87 -1.74 -15.51 -7.88
C GLY A 87 -1.34 -15.00 -9.27
N GLN A 88 -1.85 -15.61 -10.34
CA GLN A 88 -1.61 -15.17 -11.72
C GLN A 88 -2.18 -13.78 -11.96
N ALA A 89 -1.46 -12.94 -12.70
CA ALA A 89 -1.96 -11.64 -13.13
C ALA A 89 -3.10 -11.82 -14.15
N GLY A 90 -4.10 -10.94 -14.07
CA GLY A 90 -5.26 -10.99 -14.93
C GLY A 90 -6.08 -9.70 -14.85
N PHE A 91 -7.30 -9.76 -15.33
CA PHE A 91 -8.26 -8.65 -15.40
C PHE A 91 -9.28 -8.78 -14.28
N GLY A 92 -9.34 -7.78 -13.40
CA GLY A 92 -10.42 -7.61 -12.44
C GLY A 92 -11.53 -6.77 -13.04
N TRP A 93 -12.76 -7.17 -12.85
CA TRP A 93 -13.94 -6.49 -13.39
C TRP A 93 -14.62 -5.70 -12.29
N ARG A 94 -14.66 -4.39 -12.44
CA ARG A 94 -15.15 -3.46 -11.39
C ARG A 94 -16.39 -2.73 -11.80
N LEU A 95 -17.29 -2.59 -10.83
CA LEU A 95 -18.50 -1.81 -10.95
C LEU A 95 -18.60 -0.83 -9.78
N SER A 96 -19.11 0.37 -10.02
CA SER A 96 -19.39 1.33 -8.96
C SER A 96 -20.84 1.18 -8.53
N CYS A 97 -21.04 0.70 -7.30
CA CYS A 97 -22.36 0.46 -6.73
C CYS A 97 -22.67 1.49 -5.63
N ARG A 98 -23.93 1.74 -5.35
CA ARG A 98 -24.39 2.67 -4.32
C ARG A 98 -24.72 1.89 -3.04
N ALA A 99 -24.20 2.34 -1.90
CA ALA A 99 -24.63 1.87 -0.59
C ALA A 99 -25.89 2.60 -0.13
N GLY A 100 -26.64 2.03 0.84
CA GLY A 100 -27.88 2.60 1.34
C GLY A 100 -27.77 4.03 1.88
N ASN A 101 -26.59 4.40 2.39
CA ASN A 101 -26.28 5.77 2.82
C ASN A 101 -25.95 6.75 1.68
N GLY A 102 -26.07 6.33 0.43
CA GLY A 102 -25.78 7.12 -0.76
C GLY A 102 -24.31 7.19 -1.18
N SER A 103 -23.38 6.60 -0.40
CA SER A 103 -21.98 6.55 -0.78
C SER A 103 -21.72 5.53 -1.89
N PHE A 104 -20.64 5.74 -2.67
CA PHE A 104 -20.25 4.81 -3.71
C PHE A 104 -19.17 3.85 -3.20
N VAL A 105 -19.37 2.56 -3.52
CA VAL A 105 -18.40 1.48 -3.27
C VAL A 105 -18.03 0.85 -4.61
N SER A 106 -16.75 0.79 -4.91
CA SER A 106 -16.27 0.07 -6.08
C SER A 106 -16.23 -1.42 -5.75
N VAL A 107 -16.93 -2.25 -6.52
CA VAL A 107 -17.00 -3.70 -6.29
C VAL A 107 -16.19 -4.43 -7.36
N THR A 108 -15.25 -5.27 -6.96
CA THR A 108 -14.60 -6.22 -7.88
C THR A 108 -15.46 -7.47 -7.95
N LEU A 109 -16.09 -7.70 -9.09
CA LEU A 109 -17.03 -8.81 -9.34
C LEU A 109 -16.33 -10.17 -9.43
N GLY A 110 -15.04 -10.17 -9.71
CA GLY A 110 -14.16 -11.31 -9.90
C GLY A 110 -13.01 -10.97 -10.82
N ALA A 111 -12.27 -11.99 -11.26
CA ALA A 111 -11.13 -11.85 -12.16
C ALA A 111 -11.14 -12.90 -13.28
N SER A 112 -10.58 -12.55 -14.43
CA SER A 112 -10.36 -13.45 -15.57
C SER A 112 -8.91 -13.39 -16.04
N ALA A 113 -8.41 -14.47 -16.62
CA ALA A 113 -7.06 -14.51 -17.20
C ALA A 113 -7.00 -13.71 -18.52
N SER A 114 -8.12 -13.65 -19.24
CA SER A 114 -8.25 -12.93 -20.52
C SER A 114 -9.33 -11.85 -20.41
N PRO A 115 -9.30 -10.82 -21.26
CA PRO A 115 -10.38 -9.87 -21.35
C PRO A 115 -11.69 -10.57 -21.72
N LEU A 116 -12.81 -10.07 -21.20
CA LEU A 116 -14.13 -10.49 -21.62
C LEU A 116 -14.56 -9.73 -22.87
N ASP A 117 -15.38 -10.36 -23.69
CA ASP A 117 -16.05 -9.67 -24.78
C ASP A 117 -17.19 -8.76 -24.26
N ALA A 118 -17.71 -7.93 -25.14
CA ALA A 118 -18.75 -6.95 -24.77
C ALA A 118 -20.06 -7.59 -24.31
N SER A 119 -20.39 -8.78 -24.82
CA SER A 119 -21.61 -9.50 -24.44
C SER A 119 -21.50 -10.07 -23.03
N ALA A 120 -20.41 -10.71 -22.71
CA ALA A 120 -20.12 -11.23 -21.38
C ALA A 120 -20.02 -10.09 -20.34
N ALA A 121 -19.37 -8.97 -20.69
CA ALA A 121 -19.30 -7.81 -19.80
C ALA A 121 -20.70 -7.21 -19.53
N ARG A 122 -21.60 -7.16 -20.52
CA ARG A 122 -22.96 -6.69 -20.32
C ARG A 122 -23.74 -7.63 -19.41
N ALA A 123 -23.68 -8.93 -19.66
CA ALA A 123 -24.33 -9.93 -18.82
C ALA A 123 -23.89 -9.86 -17.36
N LEU A 124 -22.62 -9.59 -17.09
CA LEU A 124 -22.10 -9.37 -15.74
C LEU A 124 -22.71 -8.13 -15.07
N GLY A 125 -22.93 -7.04 -15.79
CA GLY A 125 -23.61 -5.85 -15.27
C GLY A 125 -25.05 -6.15 -14.88
N GLU A 126 -25.77 -6.89 -15.71
CA GLU A 126 -27.15 -7.34 -15.43
C GLU A 126 -27.19 -8.27 -14.22
N GLU A 127 -26.31 -9.26 -14.15
CA GLU A 127 -26.21 -10.15 -12.99
C GLU A 127 -25.88 -9.39 -11.70
N ALA A 128 -24.95 -8.43 -11.76
CA ALA A 128 -24.58 -7.59 -10.63
C ALA A 128 -25.76 -6.74 -10.14
N SER A 129 -26.57 -6.20 -11.05
CA SER A 129 -27.75 -5.38 -10.70
C SER A 129 -28.87 -6.19 -10.04
N ALA A 130 -28.96 -7.47 -10.32
CA ALA A 130 -29.92 -8.37 -9.67
C ALA A 130 -29.50 -8.78 -8.24
N ARG A 131 -28.27 -8.46 -7.84
CA ARG A 131 -27.72 -8.83 -6.54
C ARG A 131 -27.68 -7.63 -5.59
N SER A 132 -28.39 -7.71 -4.48
CA SER A 132 -28.40 -6.66 -3.44
C SER A 132 -27.43 -6.92 -2.29
N ILE A 133 -27.06 -8.18 -2.01
CA ILE A 133 -26.20 -8.55 -0.88
C ILE A 133 -24.81 -8.93 -1.39
N TRP A 134 -23.82 -8.21 -0.90
CA TRP A 134 -22.43 -8.39 -1.29
C TRP A 134 -21.56 -8.75 -0.09
N ARG A 135 -20.71 -9.75 -0.27
CA ARG A 135 -19.76 -10.24 0.74
C ARG A 135 -18.34 -10.13 0.21
N GLY A 136 -17.43 -9.69 1.03
CA GLY A 136 -16.04 -9.59 0.61
C GLY A 136 -15.17 -8.81 1.58
N MET A 137 -13.95 -8.54 1.15
CA MET A 137 -12.99 -7.74 1.90
C MET A 137 -13.06 -6.28 1.47
N LEU A 138 -13.17 -5.36 2.44
CA LEU A 138 -13.04 -3.93 2.17
C LEU A 138 -11.56 -3.53 2.08
N VAL A 139 -11.25 -2.74 1.07
CA VAL A 139 -9.93 -2.15 0.87
C VAL A 139 -10.11 -0.65 0.67
N GLU A 140 -9.34 0.16 1.37
CA GLU A 140 -9.34 1.61 1.16
C GLU A 140 -8.67 1.93 -0.18
N ARG A 141 -9.30 2.79 -0.99
CA ARG A 141 -8.73 3.25 -2.27
C ARG A 141 -7.75 4.39 -1.99
N SER A 142 -6.52 4.21 -2.42
CA SER A 142 -5.46 5.23 -2.29
C SER A 142 -5.27 6.10 -3.54
N ASN A 143 -5.93 5.77 -4.66
CA ASN A 143 -5.68 6.41 -5.95
C ASN A 143 -6.69 7.52 -6.24
N GLY A 144 -6.39 8.72 -5.75
CA GLY A 144 -6.98 9.98 -6.20
C GLY A 144 -8.36 10.35 -5.64
N ALA A 145 -9.28 9.45 -5.45
CA ALA A 145 -10.57 9.70 -4.81
C ALA A 145 -10.71 8.82 -3.56
N PRO A 146 -10.97 9.41 -2.38
CA PRO A 146 -11.24 8.63 -1.19
C PRO A 146 -12.49 7.77 -1.42
N GLY A 147 -12.42 6.50 -1.03
CA GLY A 147 -13.54 5.58 -1.23
C GLY A 147 -13.15 4.15 -0.89
N TRP A 148 -14.14 3.28 -0.99
CA TRP A 148 -13.99 1.87 -0.67
C TRP A 148 -13.98 1.01 -1.92
N LEU A 149 -13.14 -0.02 -1.91
CA LEU A 149 -13.16 -1.12 -2.84
C LEU A 149 -13.60 -2.37 -2.07
N LEU A 150 -14.67 -3.00 -2.48
CA LEU A 150 -15.07 -4.32 -2.03
C LEU A 150 -14.51 -5.36 -3.01
N VAL A 151 -13.59 -6.19 -2.56
CA VAL A 151 -13.19 -7.38 -3.31
C VAL A 151 -14.17 -8.48 -2.97
N SER A 152 -15.10 -8.76 -3.90
CA SER A 152 -16.14 -9.75 -3.67
C SER A 152 -15.53 -11.14 -3.46
N ARG A 153 -16.06 -11.85 -2.47
CA ARG A 153 -15.74 -13.26 -2.22
C ARG A 153 -16.35 -14.16 -3.28
N ASP A 154 -17.55 -13.80 -3.71
CA ASP A 154 -18.33 -14.57 -4.70
C ASP A 154 -18.10 -13.95 -6.08
N ALA A 155 -17.47 -14.69 -6.97
CA ALA A 155 -17.31 -14.25 -8.36
C ALA A 155 -18.65 -14.39 -9.11
N LEU A 156 -18.88 -13.50 -10.08
CA LEU A 156 -20.07 -13.51 -10.94
C LEU A 156 -19.76 -14.11 -12.31
N GLY A 157 -20.78 -14.74 -12.91
CA GLY A 157 -20.71 -15.29 -14.26
C GLY A 157 -19.48 -16.19 -14.48
N PRO A 158 -18.72 -16.00 -15.57
CA PRO A 158 -17.55 -16.80 -15.90
C PRO A 158 -16.27 -16.41 -15.14
N LEU A 159 -16.36 -15.46 -14.21
CA LEU A 159 -15.21 -14.98 -13.46
C LEU A 159 -14.77 -15.97 -12.38
N ALA A 160 -13.47 -16.01 -12.12
CA ALA A 160 -12.93 -16.63 -10.91
C ALA A 160 -12.88 -15.61 -9.76
N PRO A 161 -12.82 -16.05 -8.49
CA PRO A 161 -12.58 -15.14 -7.37
C PRO A 161 -11.28 -14.34 -7.57
N ALA A 162 -11.37 -13.02 -7.40
CA ALA A 162 -10.19 -12.18 -7.39
C ALA A 162 -9.44 -12.37 -6.09
N LYS A 163 -8.11 -12.43 -6.15
CA LYS A 163 -7.27 -12.45 -4.95
C LYS A 163 -7.38 -11.10 -4.24
N ALA A 164 -7.90 -11.09 -3.03
CA ALA A 164 -7.88 -9.90 -2.20
C ALA A 164 -6.41 -9.53 -1.88
N PRO A 165 -6.08 -8.22 -1.80
CA PRO A 165 -4.74 -7.80 -1.42
C PRO A 165 -4.44 -8.27 0.01
N GLY A 166 -3.33 -8.96 0.17
CA GLY A 166 -2.84 -9.34 1.50
C GLY A 166 -1.98 -8.23 2.10
N LEU A 167 -1.73 -8.31 3.41
CA LEU A 167 -0.88 -7.36 4.13
C LEU A 167 0.57 -7.38 3.62
N GLU A 168 1.01 -8.50 3.08
CA GLU A 168 2.31 -8.69 2.43
C GLU A 168 2.50 -7.82 1.19
N SER A 169 1.40 -7.36 0.58
CA SER A 169 1.45 -6.43 -0.56
C SER A 169 1.78 -4.99 -0.17
N ILE A 170 1.82 -4.68 1.14
CA ILE A 170 2.14 -3.35 1.66
C ILE A 170 3.64 -3.28 1.98
N PRO A 171 4.47 -2.68 1.12
CA PRO A 171 5.91 -2.70 1.31
C PRO A 171 6.33 -1.91 2.56
N ASN A 172 7.25 -2.44 3.36
CA ASN A 172 7.82 -1.79 4.53
C ASN A 172 9.36 -1.87 4.52
N ASN A 173 10.00 -1.16 3.59
CA ASN A 173 11.45 -1.18 3.39
C ASN A 173 12.21 -0.16 4.26
N HIS A 174 11.53 0.50 5.20
CA HIS A 174 12.11 1.58 6.00
C HIS A 174 13.31 1.14 6.84
N ARG A 175 13.31 -0.08 7.38
CA ARG A 175 14.47 -0.62 8.12
C ARG A 175 15.71 -0.75 7.23
N GLY A 176 15.56 -1.21 5.99
CA GLY A 176 16.66 -1.28 5.02
C GLY A 176 17.24 0.09 4.71
N TYR A 177 16.39 1.09 4.49
CA TYR A 177 16.83 2.47 4.28
C TYR A 177 17.51 3.07 5.52
N ALA A 178 17.04 2.77 6.72
CA ALA A 178 17.70 3.22 7.95
C ALA A 178 19.14 2.70 8.05
N ILE A 179 19.35 1.41 7.78
CA ILE A 179 20.68 0.79 7.75
C ILE A 179 21.58 1.48 6.73
N GLN A 180 21.07 1.78 5.54
CA GLN A 180 21.85 2.48 4.49
C GLN A 180 22.28 3.88 4.97
N TRP A 181 21.39 4.66 5.58
CA TRP A 181 21.70 5.98 6.08
C TRP A 181 22.78 5.95 7.18
N PHE A 182 22.69 5.01 8.13
CA PHE A 182 23.71 4.85 9.17
C PHE A 182 25.05 4.36 8.59
N ALA A 183 25.03 3.46 7.61
CA ALA A 183 26.21 3.01 6.93
C ALA A 183 26.91 4.15 6.18
N PHE A 184 26.16 5.00 5.48
CA PHE A 184 26.72 6.19 4.80
C PHE A 184 27.32 7.19 5.81
N ALA A 185 26.62 7.45 6.91
CA ALA A 185 27.12 8.32 7.97
C ALA A 185 28.42 7.80 8.57
N GLY A 186 28.46 6.50 8.91
CA GLY A 186 29.65 5.84 9.46
C GLY A 186 30.82 5.83 8.48
N THR A 187 30.57 5.51 7.21
CA THR A 187 31.59 5.50 6.16
C THR A 187 32.18 6.89 5.94
N LEU A 188 31.31 7.92 5.82
CA LEU A 188 31.80 9.31 5.66
C LEU A 188 32.61 9.77 6.86
N ALA A 189 32.15 9.48 8.08
CA ALA A 189 32.88 9.82 9.30
C ALA A 189 34.27 9.12 9.38
N ALA A 190 34.30 7.82 9.03
CA ALA A 190 35.55 7.05 9.02
C ALA A 190 36.55 7.56 7.97
N ILE A 191 36.09 7.83 6.75
CA ILE A 191 36.92 8.41 5.68
C ILE A 191 37.47 9.77 6.11
N TYR A 192 36.61 10.63 6.65
CA TYR A 192 37.03 11.95 7.11
C TYR A 192 38.05 11.86 8.26
N ALA A 193 37.80 10.99 9.26
CA ALA A 193 38.72 10.78 10.37
C ALA A 193 40.09 10.28 9.91
N ALA A 194 40.13 9.28 8.99
CA ALA A 194 41.37 8.76 8.41
C ALA A 194 42.14 9.83 7.62
N TRP A 195 41.41 10.62 6.82
CA TRP A 195 41.98 11.72 6.07
C TRP A 195 42.53 12.81 6.99
N LEU A 196 41.83 13.21 8.03
CA LEU A 196 42.24 14.21 9.00
C LEU A 196 43.48 13.74 9.79
N ALA A 197 43.56 12.47 10.16
CA ALA A 197 44.70 11.87 10.82
C ALA A 197 45.97 11.94 9.94
N ARG A 198 45.82 11.62 8.64
CA ARG A 198 46.96 11.75 7.67
C ARG A 198 47.40 13.21 7.51
N TRP A 199 46.44 14.12 7.37
CA TRP A 199 46.72 15.55 7.24
C TRP A 199 47.44 16.12 8.45
N ARG A 200 47.10 15.71 9.70
CA ARG A 200 47.78 16.11 10.93
C ARG A 200 49.23 15.59 10.96
N ARG A 201 49.46 14.31 10.63
CA ARG A 201 50.80 13.70 10.61
C ARG A 201 51.73 14.40 9.62
N ALA A 202 51.24 14.76 8.45
CA ALA A 202 52.01 15.47 7.44
C ALA A 202 52.44 16.90 7.85
N ARG A 203 51.90 17.43 8.98
CA ARG A 203 52.27 18.75 9.53
C ARG A 203 53.22 18.68 10.71
N THR A 204 53.35 17.54 11.33
CA THR A 204 54.20 17.32 12.52
C THR A 204 55.54 16.66 12.18
N GLY A 205 55.76 16.15 10.98
CA GLY A 205 57.03 15.69 10.42
C GLY A 205 57.55 16.69 9.40
#